data_cce65de2de143c85d72ee6182b091a08
#
_entry.id   cce65de2de143c85d72ee6182b091a08
#
_cell.length_a   1.000
_cell.length_b   1.000
_cell.length_c   1.000
_cell.angle_alpha   90.00
_cell.angle_beta   90.00
_cell.angle_gamma   90.00
#
_symmetry.space_group_name_H-M   'P 1'
#
loop_
_entity.id
_entity.type
_entity.pdbx_description
1 polymer ?
#
loop_
_entity_poly.entity_id
_entity_poly.type
_entity_poly.pdbx_seq_one_letter_code
_entity_poly.pdbx_strand_id
1 'polypeptide(L)'
;MNSGSLQRRLVSPDAPEAQEVHRLVSVVGDRLQDRFAEINASMNSAIEAGMDELNEPDLLDMLHASVEGNIATILHMIRNDIPLDHVQPTTAATEYADRLGQRDIPASSLRRAYHFGSDDLLAFMFEEVQGLDCSPELQLRVLHHLSGWMHKYVDWITRVVLEVHEEGRRFSAEQNATVVSAMVTKVLRGDDVSAREFATRTGYALERPHLAATLWIDRANPGSDNTAVLETVARDLAVRLGCPRPPLCTIVDRSTAWVWFAAPADHDLSSGAIHAVIETIPGLRVSLGTCQSGVDGFRASHF
;
A
#
# COMPACT_ATOMS: atom_id res chain seq x y z
N MET A 1 6.40 26.13 3.56
CA MET A 1 7.43 27.14 3.24
C MET A 1 8.06 26.78 1.91
N ASN A 2 7.98 27.66 0.95
CA ASN A 2 8.18 27.47 -0.50
C ASN A 2 9.59 27.01 -0.90
N SER A 3 9.77 25.72 -1.22
CA SER A 3 11.01 25.20 -1.87
C SER A 3 11.23 25.79 -3.29
N GLY A 4 10.23 26.41 -3.89
CA GLY A 4 10.33 27.08 -5.20
C GLY A 4 11.15 28.35 -5.22
N SER A 5 11.62 28.86 -4.06
CA SER A 5 12.28 30.15 -3.99
C SER A 5 13.79 30.09 -4.26
N LEU A 6 14.45 28.96 -4.07
CA LEU A 6 15.90 28.81 -4.27
C LEU A 6 16.26 28.63 -5.76
N GLN A 7 15.48 27.87 -6.52
CA GLN A 7 15.68 27.71 -7.96
C GLN A 7 15.43 29.01 -8.76
N ARG A 8 14.44 29.82 -8.32
CA ARG A 8 14.17 31.13 -8.97
C ARG A 8 15.22 32.20 -8.73
N ARG A 9 16.14 32.03 -7.79
CA ARG A 9 17.15 33.04 -7.44
C ARG A 9 18.45 32.93 -8.24
N LEU A 10 18.68 31.84 -8.97
CA LEU A 10 19.97 31.60 -9.63
C LEU A 10 20.01 32.03 -11.08
N VAL A 11 18.90 32.02 -11.82
CA VAL A 11 18.82 32.50 -13.19
C VAL A 11 17.41 32.98 -13.51
N SER A 12 17.25 34.15 -14.13
CA SER A 12 15.98 34.57 -14.74
C SER A 12 15.60 33.57 -15.84
N PRO A 13 14.32 33.11 -15.96
CA PRO A 13 13.89 32.17 -17.01
C PRO A 13 14.19 32.65 -18.43
N ASP A 14 14.26 33.96 -18.62
CA ASP A 14 14.54 34.61 -19.93
C ASP A 14 16.02 34.91 -20.17
N ALA A 15 16.93 34.53 -19.26
CA ALA A 15 18.35 34.73 -19.46
C ALA A 15 18.89 33.78 -20.56
N PRO A 16 19.81 34.26 -21.43
CA PRO A 16 20.43 33.39 -22.45
C PRO A 16 21.01 32.10 -21.91
N GLU A 17 21.53 32.12 -20.67
CA GLU A 17 22.07 30.96 -19.99
C GLU A 17 20.97 29.92 -19.63
N ALA A 18 19.75 30.35 -19.28
CA ALA A 18 18.62 29.44 -19.01
C ALA A 18 18.21 28.75 -20.31
N GLN A 19 18.12 29.45 -21.42
CA GLN A 19 17.81 28.88 -22.73
C GLN A 19 18.85 27.84 -23.16
N GLU A 20 20.13 28.12 -22.90
CA GLU A 20 21.20 27.17 -23.21
C GLU A 20 21.15 25.92 -22.33
N VAL A 21 20.81 26.05 -21.04
CA VAL A 21 20.57 24.90 -20.16
C VAL A 21 19.42 24.04 -20.70
N HIS A 22 18.27 24.63 -21.05
CA HIS A 22 17.13 23.90 -21.61
C HIS A 22 17.49 23.18 -22.92
N ARG A 23 18.23 23.86 -23.81
CA ARG A 23 18.71 23.22 -25.04
C ARG A 23 19.59 21.99 -24.77
N LEU A 24 20.52 22.09 -23.83
CA LEU A 24 21.40 20.99 -23.47
C LEU A 24 20.65 19.87 -22.75
N VAL A 25 19.67 20.18 -21.94
CA VAL A 25 18.76 19.20 -21.32
C VAL A 25 18.03 18.39 -22.39
N SER A 26 17.54 19.02 -23.46
CA SER A 26 16.92 18.31 -24.60
C SER A 26 17.93 17.42 -25.32
N VAL A 27 19.17 17.86 -25.51
CA VAL A 27 20.26 17.04 -26.09
C VAL A 27 20.55 15.81 -25.22
N VAL A 28 20.61 15.96 -23.90
CA VAL A 28 20.77 14.82 -22.97
C VAL A 28 19.59 13.88 -23.10
N GLY A 29 18.37 14.41 -23.16
CA GLY A 29 17.16 13.61 -23.37
C GLY A 29 17.18 12.80 -24.66
N ASP A 30 17.67 13.38 -25.78
CA ASP A 30 17.82 12.65 -27.04
C ASP A 30 18.84 11.51 -26.93
N ARG A 31 20.00 11.73 -26.32
CA ARG A 31 21.02 10.71 -26.10
C ARG A 31 20.54 9.57 -25.20
N LEU A 32 19.81 9.91 -24.12
CA LEU A 32 19.19 8.91 -23.25
C LEU A 32 18.12 8.10 -24.00
N GLN A 33 17.38 8.72 -24.93
CA GLN A 33 16.42 8.02 -25.77
C GLN A 33 17.11 6.95 -26.66
N ASP A 34 18.28 7.24 -27.17
CA ASP A 34 19.07 6.28 -27.96
C ASP A 34 19.53 5.08 -27.10
N ARG A 35 19.67 5.28 -25.79
CA ARG A 35 20.03 4.25 -24.79
C ARG A 35 18.81 3.66 -24.07
N PHE A 36 17.59 3.88 -24.55
CA PHE A 36 16.36 3.47 -23.86
C PHE A 36 16.36 2.01 -23.40
N ALA A 37 16.75 1.09 -24.29
CA ALA A 37 16.75 -0.34 -23.98
C ALA A 37 17.78 -0.70 -22.88
N GLU A 38 18.94 -0.04 -22.88
CA GLU A 38 19.98 -0.22 -21.85
C GLU A 38 19.51 0.29 -20.50
N ILE A 39 18.92 1.49 -20.45
CA ILE A 39 18.35 2.09 -19.23
C ILE A 39 17.25 1.22 -18.68
N ASN A 40 16.31 0.75 -19.52
CA ASN A 40 15.20 -0.09 -19.09
C ASN A 40 15.70 -1.41 -18.49
N ALA A 41 16.67 -2.05 -19.11
CA ALA A 41 17.26 -3.30 -18.59
C ALA A 41 18.00 -3.07 -17.26
N SER A 42 18.77 -1.99 -17.15
CA SER A 42 19.50 -1.64 -15.92
C SER A 42 18.55 -1.37 -14.76
N MET A 43 17.52 -0.51 -14.97
CA MET A 43 16.54 -0.18 -13.93
C MET A 43 15.75 -1.39 -13.44
N ASN A 44 15.29 -2.26 -14.35
CA ASN A 44 14.61 -3.48 -13.97
C ASN A 44 15.52 -4.37 -13.11
N SER A 45 16.77 -4.59 -13.55
CA SER A 45 17.75 -5.39 -12.81
C SER A 45 18.06 -4.79 -11.42
N ALA A 46 18.17 -3.49 -11.31
CA ALA A 46 18.43 -2.81 -10.05
C ALA A 46 17.28 -2.97 -9.06
N ILE A 47 16.03 -2.87 -9.52
CA ILE A 47 14.83 -3.05 -8.69
C ILE A 47 14.70 -4.52 -8.26
N GLU A 48 14.84 -5.46 -9.19
CA GLU A 48 14.75 -6.91 -8.92
C GLU A 48 15.81 -7.36 -7.90
N ALA A 49 17.05 -6.91 -8.06
CA ALA A 49 18.13 -7.24 -7.14
C ALA A 49 17.97 -6.64 -5.74
N GLY A 50 17.26 -5.51 -5.65
CA GLY A 50 17.07 -4.77 -4.38
C GLY A 50 15.80 -5.15 -3.62
N MET A 51 14.87 -5.94 -4.21
CA MET A 51 13.50 -6.07 -3.69
C MET A 51 12.87 -7.44 -3.99
N ASP A 52 13.18 -8.43 -3.16
CA ASP A 52 12.66 -9.80 -3.31
C ASP A 52 11.12 -9.88 -3.29
N GLU A 53 10.47 -8.99 -2.55
CA GLU A 53 9.01 -8.96 -2.41
C GLU A 53 8.25 -8.55 -3.70
N LEU A 54 8.95 -8.00 -4.70
CA LEU A 54 8.38 -7.63 -6.00
C LEU A 54 8.66 -8.66 -7.10
N ASN A 55 9.43 -9.71 -6.81
CA ASN A 55 9.89 -10.71 -7.78
C ASN A 55 8.91 -11.87 -7.99
N GLU A 56 7.63 -11.72 -7.65
CA GLU A 56 6.61 -12.71 -7.99
C GLU A 56 6.39 -12.71 -9.51
N PRO A 57 6.36 -13.91 -10.16
CA PRO A 57 6.35 -14.00 -11.63
C PRO A 57 5.24 -13.23 -12.32
N ASP A 58 4.04 -13.20 -11.74
CA ASP A 58 2.87 -12.49 -12.29
C ASP A 58 2.88 -10.97 -11.97
N LEU A 59 3.80 -10.50 -11.14
CA LEU A 59 4.04 -9.07 -10.89
C LEU A 59 5.20 -8.52 -11.72
N LEU A 60 6.16 -9.37 -12.13
CA LEU A 60 7.34 -8.94 -12.88
C LEU A 60 6.98 -8.30 -14.23
N ASP A 61 6.07 -8.90 -14.99
CA ASP A 61 5.63 -8.32 -16.27
C ASP A 61 4.99 -6.93 -16.07
N MET A 62 4.23 -6.75 -14.99
CA MET A 62 3.61 -5.46 -14.65
C MET A 62 4.66 -4.45 -14.17
N LEU A 63 5.65 -4.89 -13.39
CA LEU A 63 6.79 -4.08 -12.98
C LEU A 63 7.54 -3.55 -14.20
N HIS A 64 7.92 -4.44 -15.13
CA HIS A 64 8.66 -4.09 -16.34
C HIS A 64 7.87 -3.08 -17.20
N ALA A 65 6.57 -3.31 -17.40
CA ALA A 65 5.72 -2.36 -18.13
C ALA A 65 5.60 -1.00 -17.41
N SER A 66 5.55 -1.01 -16.08
CA SER A 66 5.53 0.22 -15.27
C SER A 66 6.85 0.99 -15.39
N VAL A 67 7.99 0.31 -15.30
CA VAL A 67 9.34 0.91 -15.44
C VAL A 67 9.49 1.49 -16.84
N GLU A 68 9.19 0.72 -17.89
CA GLU A 68 9.25 1.16 -19.29
C GLU A 68 8.41 2.41 -19.53
N GLY A 69 7.16 2.39 -19.05
CA GLY A 69 6.25 3.54 -19.19
C GLY A 69 6.74 4.79 -18.47
N ASN A 70 7.32 4.65 -17.27
CA ASN A 70 7.89 5.77 -16.53
C ASN A 70 9.13 6.34 -17.25
N ILE A 71 10.06 5.50 -17.73
CA ILE A 71 11.22 5.95 -18.49
C ILE A 71 10.78 6.71 -19.75
N ALA A 72 9.87 6.12 -20.55
CA ALA A 72 9.35 6.75 -21.75
C ALA A 72 8.75 8.14 -21.47
N THR A 73 7.98 8.25 -20.38
CA THR A 73 7.38 9.51 -19.94
C THR A 73 8.45 10.53 -19.56
N ILE A 74 9.41 10.13 -18.73
CA ILE A 74 10.52 11.00 -18.27
C ILE A 74 11.30 11.53 -19.47
N LEU A 75 11.73 10.66 -20.37
CA LEU A 75 12.54 11.05 -21.52
C LEU A 75 11.74 11.97 -22.47
N HIS A 76 10.46 11.66 -22.71
CA HIS A 76 9.60 12.51 -23.52
C HIS A 76 9.49 13.93 -22.94
N MET A 77 9.32 14.05 -21.64
CA MET A 77 9.21 15.34 -20.96
C MET A 77 10.51 16.15 -21.01
N ILE A 78 11.64 15.51 -20.73
CA ILE A 78 12.97 16.14 -20.73
C ILE A 78 13.32 16.66 -22.14
N ARG A 79 13.04 15.86 -23.18
CA ARG A 79 13.32 16.21 -24.57
C ARG A 79 12.52 17.41 -25.06
N ASN A 80 11.27 17.54 -24.59
CA ASN A 80 10.32 18.51 -25.10
C ASN A 80 9.99 19.63 -24.12
N ASP A 81 10.72 19.72 -23.00
CA ASP A 81 10.52 20.72 -21.93
C ASP A 81 9.05 20.79 -21.46
N ILE A 82 8.43 19.61 -21.28
CA ILE A 82 7.03 19.51 -20.86
C ILE A 82 6.92 19.65 -19.34
N PRO A 83 6.11 20.58 -18.81
CA PRO A 83 5.86 20.72 -17.39
C PRO A 83 5.13 19.50 -16.80
N LEU A 84 5.47 19.12 -15.56
CA LEU A 84 4.82 18.02 -14.81
C LEU A 84 3.31 18.17 -14.69
N ASP A 85 2.79 19.38 -14.63
CA ASP A 85 1.36 19.67 -14.50
C ASP A 85 0.52 19.18 -15.73
N HIS A 86 1.19 18.86 -16.84
CA HIS A 86 0.56 18.37 -18.07
C HIS A 86 0.68 16.86 -18.26
N VAL A 87 1.20 16.14 -17.27
CA VAL A 87 1.45 14.70 -17.37
C VAL A 87 0.46 13.90 -16.52
N GLN A 88 0.03 12.78 -17.07
CA GLN A 88 -0.75 11.78 -16.35
C GLN A 88 0.16 10.58 -16.03
N PRO A 89 -0.05 9.88 -14.90
CA PRO A 89 0.64 8.65 -14.62
C PRO A 89 0.31 7.62 -15.70
N THR A 90 1.26 6.74 -16.02
CA THR A 90 1.00 5.67 -16.97
C THR A 90 0.01 4.67 -16.39
N THR A 91 -0.83 4.09 -17.24
CA THR A 91 -1.77 3.03 -16.84
C THR A 91 -1.03 1.87 -16.19
N ALA A 92 0.13 1.47 -16.76
CA ALA A 92 0.95 0.39 -16.20
C ALA A 92 1.42 0.69 -14.76
N ALA A 93 1.81 1.94 -14.44
CA ALA A 93 2.22 2.32 -13.10
C ALA A 93 1.06 2.27 -12.10
N THR A 94 -0.13 2.73 -12.49
CA THR A 94 -1.31 2.71 -11.62
C THR A 94 -1.88 1.30 -11.44
N GLU A 95 -1.94 0.49 -12.49
CA GLU A 95 -2.37 -0.92 -12.40
C GLU A 95 -1.42 -1.75 -11.54
N TYR A 96 -0.11 -1.52 -11.67
CA TYR A 96 0.87 -2.19 -10.83
C TYR A 96 0.70 -1.81 -9.35
N ALA A 97 0.55 -0.52 -9.05
CA ALA A 97 0.33 -0.03 -7.69
C ALA A 97 -0.95 -0.60 -7.06
N ASP A 98 -2.06 -0.63 -7.81
CA ASP A 98 -3.33 -1.24 -7.40
C ASP A 98 -3.16 -2.73 -7.08
N ARG A 99 -2.46 -3.47 -7.95
CA ARG A 99 -2.20 -4.90 -7.76
C ARG A 99 -1.36 -5.19 -6.52
N LEU A 100 -0.34 -4.37 -6.25
CA LEU A 100 0.45 -4.47 -5.02
C LEU A 100 -0.41 -4.21 -3.77
N GLY A 101 -1.29 -3.21 -3.82
CA GLY A 101 -2.25 -2.92 -2.75
C GLY A 101 -3.20 -4.10 -2.49
N GLN A 102 -3.79 -4.68 -3.55
CA GLN A 102 -4.67 -5.85 -3.44
C GLN A 102 -3.99 -7.09 -2.84
N ARG A 103 -2.66 -7.21 -2.96
CA ARG A 103 -1.86 -8.30 -2.38
C ARG A 103 -1.27 -7.99 -1.02
N ASP A 104 -1.61 -6.85 -0.45
CA ASP A 104 -1.09 -6.35 0.85
C ASP A 104 0.45 -6.24 0.88
N ILE A 105 1.08 -6.02 -0.29
CA ILE A 105 2.51 -5.73 -0.37
C ILE A 105 2.74 -4.33 0.21
N PRO A 106 3.72 -4.12 1.10
CA PRO A 106 3.88 -2.84 1.79
C PRO A 106 4.11 -1.66 0.84
N ALA A 107 3.44 -0.55 1.06
CA ALA A 107 3.62 0.70 0.32
C ALA A 107 5.07 1.21 0.33
N SER A 108 5.84 0.85 1.37
CA SER A 108 7.29 1.14 1.45
C SER A 108 8.09 0.47 0.35
N SER A 109 7.69 -0.73 -0.11
CA SER A 109 8.36 -1.45 -1.19
C SER A 109 8.19 -0.71 -2.52
N LEU A 110 6.97 -0.25 -2.82
CA LEU A 110 6.71 0.57 -4.00
C LEU A 110 7.52 1.88 -3.97
N ARG A 111 7.58 2.56 -2.84
CA ARG A 111 8.41 3.77 -2.69
C ARG A 111 9.89 3.50 -2.92
N ARG A 112 10.42 2.41 -2.36
CA ARG A 112 11.82 2.03 -2.55
C ARG A 112 12.14 1.73 -4.01
N ALA A 113 11.23 1.06 -4.76
CA ALA A 113 11.40 0.80 -6.18
C ALA A 113 11.61 2.09 -6.98
N TYR A 114 10.82 3.13 -6.71
CA TYR A 114 11.01 4.45 -7.35
C TYR A 114 12.35 5.10 -7.00
N HIS A 115 12.85 4.92 -5.77
CA HIS A 115 14.18 5.44 -5.40
C HIS A 115 15.30 4.68 -6.12
N PHE A 116 15.26 3.35 -6.18
CA PHE A 116 16.25 2.57 -6.93
C PHE A 116 16.26 2.94 -8.41
N GLY A 117 15.09 2.98 -9.05
CA GLY A 117 15.00 3.37 -10.46
C GLY A 117 15.47 4.80 -10.71
N SER A 118 15.16 5.75 -9.83
CA SER A 118 15.61 7.13 -9.99
C SER A 118 17.12 7.30 -9.82
N ASP A 119 17.73 6.54 -8.92
CA ASP A 119 19.19 6.57 -8.71
C ASP A 119 19.93 6.06 -9.95
N ASP A 120 19.47 4.93 -10.49
CA ASP A 120 20.02 4.35 -11.71
C ASP A 120 19.88 5.27 -12.92
N LEU A 121 18.70 5.85 -13.16
CA LEU A 121 18.49 6.81 -14.26
C LEU A 121 19.33 8.09 -14.10
N LEU A 122 19.52 8.58 -12.86
CA LEU A 122 20.39 9.72 -12.60
C LEU A 122 21.85 9.41 -12.94
N ALA A 123 22.31 8.17 -12.76
CA ALA A 123 23.67 7.77 -13.19
C ALA A 123 23.82 7.90 -14.71
N PHE A 124 22.85 7.43 -15.50
CA PHE A 124 22.85 7.64 -16.95
C PHE A 124 22.80 9.10 -17.34
N MET A 125 21.97 9.92 -16.67
CA MET A 125 21.94 11.37 -16.91
C MET A 125 23.29 12.02 -16.64
N PHE A 126 23.97 11.59 -15.58
CA PHE A 126 25.28 12.09 -15.22
C PHE A 126 26.33 11.77 -16.29
N GLU A 127 26.35 10.55 -16.81
CA GLU A 127 27.24 10.14 -17.91
C GLU A 127 27.03 11.00 -19.16
N GLU A 128 25.77 11.20 -19.57
CA GLU A 128 25.48 12.01 -20.76
C GLU A 128 25.83 13.49 -20.57
N VAL A 129 25.66 14.03 -19.37
CA VAL A 129 26.08 15.42 -19.06
C VAL A 129 27.60 15.56 -19.11
N GLN A 130 28.36 14.58 -18.63
CA GLN A 130 29.82 14.59 -18.73
C GLN A 130 30.31 14.60 -20.19
N GLY A 131 29.57 13.95 -21.09
CA GLY A 131 29.86 13.90 -22.53
C GLY A 131 29.44 15.13 -23.31
N LEU A 132 28.90 16.19 -22.67
CA LEU A 132 28.54 17.44 -23.35
C LEU A 132 29.78 18.25 -23.68
N ASP A 133 29.81 18.78 -24.92
CA ASP A 133 30.87 19.73 -25.35
C ASP A 133 30.51 21.17 -24.92
N CYS A 134 30.67 21.45 -23.63
CA CYS A 134 30.43 22.74 -23.02
C CYS A 134 31.30 22.94 -21.77
N SER A 135 31.26 24.15 -21.18
CA SER A 135 32.05 24.43 -19.98
C SER A 135 31.61 23.57 -18.78
N PRO A 136 32.53 23.17 -17.87
CA PRO A 136 32.19 22.42 -16.67
C PRO A 136 31.12 23.11 -15.80
N GLU A 137 31.09 24.43 -15.80
CA GLU A 137 30.10 25.23 -15.07
C GLU A 137 28.69 25.01 -15.67
N LEU A 138 28.59 24.97 -17.00
CA LEU A 138 27.32 24.71 -17.69
C LEU A 138 26.88 23.25 -17.51
N GLN A 139 27.82 22.30 -17.55
CA GLN A 139 27.52 20.87 -17.20
C GLN A 139 26.90 20.76 -15.80
N LEU A 140 27.46 21.43 -14.79
CA LEU A 140 26.92 21.45 -13.44
C LEU A 140 25.51 22.06 -13.37
N ARG A 141 25.23 23.10 -14.15
CA ARG A 141 23.89 23.72 -14.23
C ARG A 141 22.86 22.75 -14.86
N VAL A 142 23.24 22.07 -15.94
CA VAL A 142 22.42 21.06 -16.60
C VAL A 142 22.13 19.92 -15.64
N LEU A 143 23.15 19.39 -14.95
CA LEU A 143 22.98 18.32 -13.95
C LEU A 143 22.08 18.75 -12.80
N HIS A 144 22.25 19.96 -12.27
CA HIS A 144 21.39 20.51 -11.22
C HIS A 144 19.92 20.61 -11.68
N HIS A 145 19.70 21.06 -12.93
CA HIS A 145 18.35 21.13 -13.51
C HIS A 145 17.71 19.76 -13.62
N LEU A 146 18.42 18.76 -14.20
CA LEU A 146 17.95 17.38 -14.36
C LEU A 146 17.67 16.73 -13.00
N SER A 147 18.57 16.87 -12.03
CA SER A 147 18.38 16.33 -10.68
C SER A 147 17.17 16.96 -9.99
N GLY A 148 17.02 18.27 -10.07
CA GLY A 148 15.87 18.97 -9.50
C GLY A 148 14.54 18.59 -10.15
N TRP A 149 14.55 18.35 -11.46
CA TRP A 149 13.40 17.87 -12.20
C TRP A 149 13.05 16.42 -11.80
N MET A 150 14.05 15.54 -11.72
CA MET A 150 13.87 14.15 -11.32
C MET A 150 13.26 14.02 -9.91
N HIS A 151 13.75 14.79 -8.94
CA HIS A 151 13.17 14.80 -7.60
C HIS A 151 11.69 15.21 -7.59
N LYS A 152 11.30 16.19 -8.41
CA LYS A 152 9.90 16.58 -8.54
C LYS A 152 9.05 15.48 -9.18
N TYR A 153 9.59 14.81 -10.21
CA TYR A 153 8.90 13.68 -10.85
C TYR A 153 8.68 12.54 -9.86
N VAL A 154 9.73 12.13 -9.14
CA VAL A 154 9.62 11.04 -8.14
C VAL A 154 8.65 11.40 -7.02
N ASP A 155 8.68 12.63 -6.50
CA ASP A 155 7.72 13.09 -5.48
C ASP A 155 6.28 13.06 -6.00
N TRP A 156 6.08 13.53 -7.23
CA TRP A 156 4.75 13.53 -7.86
C TRP A 156 4.23 12.11 -8.12
N ILE A 157 5.01 11.26 -8.80
CA ILE A 157 4.54 9.92 -9.17
C ILE A 157 4.35 9.02 -7.95
N THR A 158 5.25 9.09 -6.97
CA THR A 158 5.11 8.28 -5.74
C THR A 158 3.86 8.65 -4.97
N ARG A 159 3.48 9.92 -4.91
CA ARG A 159 2.23 10.33 -4.29
C ARG A 159 1.02 9.70 -4.98
N VAL A 160 0.96 9.78 -6.30
CA VAL A 160 -0.15 9.22 -7.09
C VAL A 160 -0.26 7.71 -6.93
N VAL A 161 0.85 6.99 -7.11
CA VAL A 161 0.82 5.51 -7.03
C VAL A 161 0.58 5.00 -5.61
N LEU A 162 0.97 5.75 -4.57
CA LEU A 162 0.66 5.38 -3.19
C LEU A 162 -0.81 5.60 -2.84
N GLU A 163 -1.48 6.60 -3.40
CA GLU A 163 -2.93 6.77 -3.29
C GLU A 163 -3.67 5.58 -3.93
N VAL A 164 -3.30 5.21 -5.16
CA VAL A 164 -3.89 4.06 -5.86
C VAL A 164 -3.63 2.74 -5.11
N HIS A 165 -2.42 2.54 -4.60
CA HIS A 165 -2.07 1.38 -3.78
C HIS A 165 -2.96 1.26 -2.54
N GLU A 166 -3.18 2.35 -1.83
CA GLU A 166 -4.04 2.36 -0.64
C GLU A 166 -5.51 2.10 -0.98
N GLU A 167 -6.00 2.59 -2.13
CA GLU A 167 -7.34 2.29 -2.64
C GLU A 167 -7.48 0.79 -2.95
N GLY A 168 -6.51 0.18 -3.65
CA GLY A 168 -6.48 -1.26 -3.93
C GLY A 168 -6.47 -2.11 -2.66
N ARG A 169 -5.70 -1.70 -1.65
CA ARG A 169 -5.66 -2.35 -0.34
C ARG A 169 -7.01 -2.29 0.38
N ARG A 170 -7.66 -1.13 0.38
CA ARG A 170 -9.00 -0.97 0.97
C ARG A 170 -10.04 -1.83 0.26
N PHE A 171 -10.05 -1.80 -1.06
CA PHE A 171 -10.97 -2.61 -1.85
C PHE A 171 -10.82 -4.11 -1.57
N SER A 172 -9.59 -4.62 -1.51
CA SER A 172 -9.32 -6.01 -1.15
C SER A 172 -9.79 -6.35 0.27
N ALA A 173 -9.56 -5.46 1.23
CA ALA A 173 -10.01 -5.64 2.61
C ALA A 173 -11.55 -5.68 2.71
N GLU A 174 -12.27 -4.81 2.00
CA GLU A 174 -13.73 -4.78 1.97
C GLU A 174 -14.31 -6.05 1.33
N GLN A 175 -13.71 -6.52 0.22
CA GLN A 175 -14.12 -7.79 -0.40
C GLN A 175 -13.91 -8.97 0.54
N ASN A 176 -12.77 -9.05 1.21
CA ASN A 176 -12.49 -10.10 2.18
C ASN A 176 -13.48 -10.07 3.35
N ALA A 177 -13.79 -8.89 3.90
CA ALA A 177 -14.78 -8.74 4.97
C ALA A 177 -16.17 -9.23 4.52
N THR A 178 -16.56 -8.95 3.29
CA THR A 178 -17.83 -9.43 2.72
C THR A 178 -17.86 -10.95 2.61
N VAL A 179 -16.78 -11.58 2.14
CA VAL A 179 -16.65 -13.04 2.06
C VAL A 179 -16.72 -13.67 3.45
N VAL A 180 -15.98 -13.12 4.43
CA VAL A 180 -15.98 -13.58 5.82
C VAL A 180 -17.39 -13.51 6.40
N SER A 181 -18.09 -12.38 6.25
CA SER A 181 -19.47 -12.20 6.75
C SER A 181 -20.44 -13.20 6.13
N ALA A 182 -20.36 -13.44 4.83
CA ALA A 182 -21.17 -14.42 4.13
C ALA A 182 -20.93 -15.85 4.66
N MET A 183 -19.67 -16.24 4.87
CA MET A 183 -19.29 -17.56 5.36
C MET A 183 -19.76 -17.77 6.81
N VAL A 184 -19.56 -16.78 7.68
CA VAL A 184 -20.07 -16.79 9.06
C VAL A 184 -21.59 -16.95 9.07
N THR A 185 -22.30 -16.15 8.26
CA THR A 185 -23.77 -16.22 8.18
C THR A 185 -24.26 -17.59 7.73
N LYS A 186 -23.62 -18.22 6.73
CA LYS A 186 -23.95 -19.58 6.30
C LYS A 186 -23.82 -20.57 7.44
N VAL A 187 -22.68 -20.56 8.16
CA VAL A 187 -22.48 -21.46 9.31
C VAL A 187 -23.54 -21.23 10.38
N LEU A 188 -23.83 -19.97 10.74
CA LEU A 188 -24.85 -19.66 11.77
C LEU A 188 -26.26 -20.10 11.36
N ARG A 189 -26.62 -20.05 10.08
CA ARG A 189 -27.93 -20.52 9.56
C ARG A 189 -28.03 -22.03 9.51
N GLY A 190 -26.94 -22.77 9.64
CA GLY A 190 -26.94 -24.21 9.56
C GLY A 190 -26.75 -24.75 8.14
N ASP A 191 -26.34 -23.92 7.22
CA ASP A 191 -25.99 -24.35 5.87
C ASP A 191 -24.81 -25.31 5.90
N ASP A 192 -24.75 -26.24 4.94
CA ASP A 192 -23.65 -27.20 4.82
C ASP A 192 -22.40 -26.48 4.26
N VAL A 193 -21.51 -26.14 5.18
CA VAL A 193 -20.21 -25.49 4.86
C VAL A 193 -19.10 -26.42 5.34
N SER A 194 -18.23 -26.85 4.42
CA SER A 194 -17.09 -27.68 4.83
C SER A 194 -16.12 -26.86 5.67
N ALA A 195 -15.57 -27.47 6.74
CA ALA A 195 -14.59 -26.83 7.60
C ALA A 195 -13.34 -26.35 6.82
N ARG A 196 -12.95 -27.09 5.79
CA ARG A 196 -11.84 -26.72 4.90
C ARG A 196 -12.15 -25.48 4.07
N GLU A 197 -13.34 -25.40 3.49
CA GLU A 197 -13.76 -24.23 2.71
C GLU A 197 -13.82 -22.99 3.61
N PHE A 198 -14.41 -23.12 4.79
CA PHE A 198 -14.46 -22.03 5.76
C PHE A 198 -13.07 -21.56 6.13
N ALA A 199 -12.16 -22.49 6.48
CA ALA A 199 -10.79 -22.14 6.85
C ALA A 199 -10.01 -21.46 5.69
N THR A 200 -10.20 -21.92 4.46
CA THR A 200 -9.57 -21.32 3.28
C THR A 200 -10.06 -19.89 3.01
N ARG A 201 -11.37 -19.65 3.20
CA ARG A 201 -12.01 -18.37 2.91
C ARG A 201 -11.84 -17.32 4.02
N THR A 202 -11.76 -17.77 5.28
CA THR A 202 -11.77 -16.88 6.45
C THR A 202 -10.45 -16.87 7.23
N GLY A 203 -9.54 -17.80 6.94
CA GLY A 203 -8.34 -18.02 7.74
C GLY A 203 -8.59 -18.64 9.12
N TYR A 204 -9.84 -19.03 9.44
CA TYR A 204 -10.26 -19.50 10.75
C TYR A 204 -10.67 -20.98 10.74
N ALA A 205 -10.13 -21.78 11.66
CA ALA A 205 -10.39 -23.22 11.73
C ALA A 205 -11.59 -23.54 12.64
N LEU A 206 -12.62 -24.18 12.11
CA LEU A 206 -13.84 -24.54 12.83
C LEU A 206 -13.69 -25.73 13.80
N GLU A 207 -12.65 -26.54 13.65
CA GLU A 207 -12.45 -27.74 14.50
C GLU A 207 -11.91 -27.42 15.90
N ARG A 208 -11.49 -26.20 16.13
CA ARG A 208 -10.87 -25.77 17.40
C ARG A 208 -11.92 -25.32 18.42
N PRO A 209 -11.55 -25.20 19.71
CA PRO A 209 -12.38 -24.50 20.68
C PRO A 209 -12.57 -23.03 20.29
N HIS A 210 -13.81 -22.55 20.41
CA HIS A 210 -14.21 -21.19 20.09
C HIS A 210 -14.82 -20.50 21.30
N LEU A 211 -14.50 -19.22 21.46
CA LEU A 211 -15.21 -18.31 22.34
C LEU A 211 -15.77 -17.19 21.47
N ALA A 212 -17.08 -17.12 21.33
CA ALA A 212 -17.71 -16.00 20.63
C ALA A 212 -17.93 -14.81 21.56
N ALA A 213 -17.89 -13.63 20.98
CA ALA A 213 -18.26 -12.38 21.64
C ALA A 213 -19.10 -11.52 20.70
N THR A 214 -20.03 -10.77 21.27
CA THR A 214 -20.64 -9.62 20.61
C THR A 214 -20.08 -8.36 21.23
N LEU A 215 -19.51 -7.50 20.38
CA LEU A 215 -19.00 -6.18 20.75
C LEU A 215 -19.96 -5.13 20.22
N TRP A 216 -20.34 -4.15 21.03
CA TRP A 216 -21.09 -3.01 20.52
C TRP A 216 -20.79 -1.74 21.32
N ILE A 217 -21.00 -0.59 20.68
CA ILE A 217 -20.80 0.72 21.28
C ILE A 217 -22.17 1.35 21.56
N ASP A 218 -22.51 1.44 22.85
CA ASP A 218 -23.70 2.12 23.33
C ASP A 218 -23.53 3.65 23.12
N ARG A 219 -24.57 4.34 22.69
CA ARG A 219 -24.57 5.80 22.51
C ARG A 219 -23.57 6.29 21.43
N ALA A 220 -23.33 5.48 20.41
CA ALA A 220 -22.64 5.98 19.22
C ALA A 220 -23.39 7.21 18.68
N ASN A 221 -22.65 8.27 18.35
CA ASN A 221 -23.26 9.42 17.69
C ASN A 221 -23.95 8.97 16.41
N PRO A 222 -25.17 9.42 16.12
CA PRO A 222 -25.84 9.08 14.88
C PRO A 222 -24.93 9.41 13.68
N GLY A 223 -24.56 8.39 12.90
CA GLY A 223 -23.68 8.55 11.74
C GLY A 223 -22.20 8.30 11.97
N SER A 224 -21.72 8.09 13.20
CA SER A 224 -20.35 7.65 13.43
C SER A 224 -20.17 6.20 12.97
N ASP A 225 -19.05 5.95 12.26
CA ASP A 225 -18.60 4.62 11.89
C ASP A 225 -17.55 4.16 12.91
N ASN A 226 -17.89 3.14 13.69
CA ASN A 226 -17.04 2.60 14.74
C ASN A 226 -16.41 1.25 14.34
N THR A 227 -16.53 0.83 13.09
CA THR A 227 -16.07 -0.50 12.62
C THR A 227 -14.58 -0.72 12.90
N ALA A 228 -13.72 0.24 12.56
CA ALA A 228 -12.28 0.16 12.82
C ALA A 228 -11.94 0.09 14.33
N VAL A 229 -12.75 0.76 15.18
CA VAL A 229 -12.61 0.69 16.63
C VAL A 229 -12.96 -0.72 17.13
N LEU A 230 -14.08 -1.30 16.67
CA LEU A 230 -14.52 -2.64 17.04
C LEU A 230 -13.51 -3.72 16.60
N GLU A 231 -12.93 -3.60 15.40
CA GLU A 231 -11.87 -4.49 14.94
C GLU A 231 -10.59 -4.39 15.79
N THR A 232 -10.23 -3.18 16.20
CA THR A 232 -9.09 -2.96 17.09
C THR A 232 -9.33 -3.58 18.46
N VAL A 233 -10.53 -3.38 19.03
CA VAL A 233 -10.96 -4.01 20.27
C VAL A 233 -10.91 -5.54 20.18
N ALA A 234 -11.39 -6.11 19.08
CA ALA A 234 -11.36 -7.56 18.89
C ALA A 234 -9.92 -8.10 18.91
N ARG A 235 -8.99 -7.41 18.27
CA ARG A 235 -7.55 -7.76 18.27
C ARG A 235 -6.93 -7.63 19.66
N ASP A 236 -7.21 -6.53 20.37
CA ASP A 236 -6.69 -6.30 21.73
C ASP A 236 -7.22 -7.35 22.70
N LEU A 237 -8.50 -7.69 22.60
CA LEU A 237 -9.09 -8.77 23.39
C LEU A 237 -8.42 -10.11 23.10
N ALA A 238 -8.17 -10.45 21.83
CA ALA A 238 -7.49 -11.69 21.47
C ALA A 238 -6.10 -11.79 22.12
N VAL A 239 -5.32 -10.70 22.09
CA VAL A 239 -4.00 -10.65 22.73
C VAL A 239 -4.10 -10.85 24.23
N ARG A 240 -5.03 -10.14 24.91
CA ARG A 240 -5.20 -10.21 26.36
C ARG A 240 -5.76 -11.54 26.83
N LEU A 241 -6.57 -12.20 26.01
CA LEU A 241 -7.08 -13.54 26.26
C LEU A 241 -6.05 -14.62 25.91
N GLY A 242 -4.83 -14.26 25.48
CA GLY A 242 -3.79 -15.22 25.12
C GLY A 242 -4.13 -16.08 23.91
N CYS A 243 -4.97 -15.57 22.99
CA CYS A 243 -5.34 -16.31 21.80
C CYS A 243 -4.15 -16.41 20.84
N PRO A 244 -3.80 -17.62 20.34
CA PRO A 244 -2.60 -17.85 19.54
C PRO A 244 -2.72 -17.32 18.10
N ARG A 245 -3.91 -16.86 17.69
CA ARG A 245 -4.22 -16.38 16.34
C ARG A 245 -5.12 -15.14 16.38
N PRO A 246 -5.13 -14.34 15.29
CA PRO A 246 -6.10 -13.27 15.13
C PRO A 246 -7.53 -13.79 15.26
N PRO A 247 -8.45 -12.99 15.85
CA PRO A 247 -9.86 -13.35 15.94
C PRO A 247 -10.54 -13.28 14.58
N LEU A 248 -11.57 -14.08 14.38
CA LEU A 248 -12.51 -13.91 13.28
C LEU A 248 -13.51 -12.82 13.66
N CYS A 249 -13.48 -11.71 12.96
CA CYS A 249 -14.37 -10.58 13.21
C CYS A 249 -15.33 -10.38 12.04
N THR A 250 -16.59 -10.16 12.33
CA THR A 250 -17.64 -9.84 11.35
C THR A 250 -18.41 -8.62 11.82
N ILE A 251 -18.36 -7.57 11.01
CA ILE A 251 -19.13 -6.35 11.26
C ILE A 251 -20.60 -6.62 10.92
N VAL A 252 -21.49 -6.36 11.88
CA VAL A 252 -22.95 -6.49 11.74
C VAL A 252 -23.57 -5.17 11.28
N ASP A 253 -23.15 -4.08 11.94
CA ASP A 253 -23.54 -2.74 11.61
C ASP A 253 -22.44 -1.75 12.06
N ARG A 254 -22.66 -0.43 11.91
CA ARG A 254 -21.66 0.60 12.24
C ARG A 254 -21.21 0.65 13.71
N SER A 255 -21.90 -0.07 14.58
CA SER A 255 -21.67 -0.05 16.04
C SER A 255 -21.58 -1.43 16.66
N THR A 256 -21.74 -2.49 15.89
CA THR A 256 -21.82 -3.87 16.38
C THR A 256 -20.94 -4.82 15.57
N ALA A 257 -20.18 -5.68 16.23
CA ALA A 257 -19.38 -6.74 15.64
C ALA A 257 -19.58 -8.07 16.36
N TRP A 258 -19.58 -9.16 15.61
CA TRP A 258 -19.45 -10.51 16.13
C TRP A 258 -18.00 -10.97 15.98
N VAL A 259 -17.47 -11.58 17.02
CA VAL A 259 -16.07 -11.98 17.08
C VAL A 259 -15.98 -13.42 17.61
N TRP A 260 -15.12 -14.23 16.97
CA TRP A 260 -14.75 -15.54 17.47
C TRP A 260 -13.26 -15.61 17.75
N PHE A 261 -12.93 -15.97 18.97
CA PHE A 261 -11.58 -16.17 19.42
C PHE A 261 -11.27 -17.67 19.37
N ALA A 262 -10.10 -18.06 18.82
CA ALA A 262 -9.59 -19.41 18.95
C ALA A 262 -9.07 -19.57 20.40
N ALA A 263 -9.89 -20.17 21.26
CA ALA A 263 -9.57 -20.29 22.67
C ALA A 263 -8.42 -21.27 22.91
N PRO A 264 -7.46 -21.00 23.83
CA PRO A 264 -6.55 -22.01 24.35
C PRO A 264 -7.33 -23.07 25.18
N ALA A 265 -6.79 -24.28 25.22
CA ALA A 265 -7.48 -25.42 25.85
C ALA A 265 -7.70 -25.28 27.37
N ASP A 266 -6.91 -24.45 28.06
CA ASP A 266 -6.96 -24.25 29.53
C ASP A 266 -7.41 -22.81 29.86
N HIS A 267 -8.69 -22.50 29.57
CA HIS A 267 -9.15 -21.12 29.76
C HIS A 267 -9.76 -20.88 31.14
N ASP A 268 -9.03 -20.11 31.92
CA ASP A 268 -9.61 -19.22 32.90
C ASP A 268 -9.77 -17.81 32.23
N LEU A 269 -11.01 -17.49 31.81
CA LEU A 269 -11.32 -16.18 31.22
C LEU A 269 -11.08 -15.10 32.29
N SER A 270 -9.92 -14.47 32.27
CA SER A 270 -9.62 -13.37 33.17
C SER A 270 -10.60 -12.22 32.92
N SER A 271 -11.66 -12.15 33.74
CA SER A 271 -12.63 -11.04 33.70
C SER A 271 -11.95 -9.67 33.79
N GLY A 272 -10.79 -9.61 34.47
CA GLY A 272 -9.97 -8.40 34.57
C GLY A 272 -9.39 -7.94 33.24
N ALA A 273 -8.97 -8.85 32.35
CA ALA A 273 -8.46 -8.52 31.04
C ALA A 273 -9.52 -7.89 30.13
N ILE A 274 -10.74 -8.40 30.20
CA ILE A 274 -11.90 -7.88 29.44
C ILE A 274 -12.33 -6.52 29.98
N HIS A 275 -12.40 -6.36 31.31
CA HIS A 275 -12.75 -5.11 31.96
C HIS A 275 -11.77 -3.99 31.58
N ALA A 276 -10.48 -4.28 31.57
CA ALA A 276 -9.46 -3.32 31.18
C ALA A 276 -9.61 -2.79 29.75
N VAL A 277 -10.17 -3.58 28.83
CA VAL A 277 -10.44 -3.11 27.44
C VAL A 277 -11.72 -2.29 27.39
N ILE A 278 -12.78 -2.71 28.10
CA ILE A 278 -14.08 -2.01 28.13
C ILE A 278 -13.88 -0.59 28.69
N GLU A 279 -13.05 -0.40 29.70
CA GLU A 279 -12.80 0.90 30.34
C GLU A 279 -12.06 1.90 29.42
N THR A 280 -11.35 1.41 28.40
CA THR A 280 -10.59 2.31 27.48
C THR A 280 -11.47 3.01 26.45
N ILE A 281 -12.68 2.51 26.19
CA ILE A 281 -13.56 3.04 25.14
C ILE A 281 -14.94 3.36 25.72
N PRO A 282 -15.31 4.64 25.79
CA PRO A 282 -16.61 5.05 26.32
C PRO A 282 -17.77 4.42 25.56
N GLY A 283 -18.66 3.74 26.31
CA GLY A 283 -19.84 3.10 25.75
C GLY A 283 -19.62 1.71 25.15
N LEU A 284 -18.40 1.20 25.13
CA LEU A 284 -18.15 -0.20 24.69
C LEU A 284 -18.81 -1.19 25.63
N ARG A 285 -19.49 -2.15 25.03
CA ARG A 285 -20.10 -3.31 25.70
C ARG A 285 -19.61 -4.59 25.06
N VAL A 286 -19.46 -5.62 25.86
CA VAL A 286 -19.03 -6.96 25.44
C VAL A 286 -19.94 -8.00 26.05
N SER A 287 -20.52 -8.86 25.21
CA SER A 287 -21.18 -10.10 25.64
C SER A 287 -20.33 -11.27 25.21
N LEU A 288 -20.14 -12.24 26.09
CA LEU A 288 -19.35 -13.45 25.81
C LEU A 288 -20.25 -14.67 25.83
N GLY A 289 -20.06 -15.53 24.85
CA GLY A 289 -20.66 -16.84 24.83
C GLY A 289 -19.88 -17.87 25.66
N THR A 290 -20.23 -19.13 25.52
CA THR A 290 -19.52 -20.23 26.15
C THR A 290 -18.46 -20.81 25.24
N CYS A 291 -17.36 -21.30 25.79
CA CYS A 291 -16.32 -21.96 25.00
C CYS A 291 -16.81 -23.32 24.51
N GLN A 292 -16.85 -23.51 23.20
CA GLN A 292 -17.37 -24.74 22.55
C GLN A 292 -16.45 -25.11 21.38
N SER A 293 -16.50 -26.36 20.90
CA SER A 293 -15.64 -26.85 19.83
C SER A 293 -16.44 -27.36 18.63
N GLY A 294 -15.83 -27.28 17.45
CA GLY A 294 -16.43 -27.76 16.21
C GLY A 294 -17.45 -26.78 15.62
N VAL A 295 -18.08 -27.15 14.51
CA VAL A 295 -19.07 -26.33 13.80
C VAL A 295 -20.27 -26.01 14.69
N ASP A 296 -20.78 -27.00 15.43
CA ASP A 296 -21.89 -26.78 16.36
C ASP A 296 -21.49 -25.93 17.55
N GLY A 297 -20.23 -26.06 18.00
CA GLY A 297 -19.65 -25.19 19.01
C GLY A 297 -19.49 -23.76 18.56
N PHE A 298 -19.13 -23.54 17.30
CA PHE A 298 -19.07 -22.21 16.71
C PHE A 298 -20.41 -21.49 16.73
N ARG A 299 -21.49 -22.22 16.42
CA ARG A 299 -22.88 -21.72 16.52
C ARG A 299 -23.29 -21.48 17.97
N ALA A 300 -23.13 -22.52 18.83
CA ALA A 300 -23.57 -22.47 20.22
C ALA A 300 -22.86 -21.40 21.06
N SER A 301 -21.60 -21.11 20.75
CA SER A 301 -20.87 -20.05 21.44
C SER A 301 -21.36 -18.62 21.10
N HIS A 302 -22.09 -18.46 19.99
CA HIS A 302 -22.65 -17.17 19.56
C HIS A 302 -23.99 -16.85 20.22
N PHE A 303 -24.77 -17.88 20.57
CA PHE A 303 -26.07 -17.76 21.21
C PHE A 303 -25.99 -17.89 22.74
#